data_6a1ca3bc45cd45ea7d4ab59c5d70eaa8
#
_entry.id   6a1ca3bc45cd45ea7d4ab59c5d70eaa8
#
_cell.length_a   1.000
_cell.length_b   1.000
_cell.length_c   1.000
_cell.angle_alpha   90.00
_cell.angle_beta   90.00
_cell.angle_gamma   90.00
#
_symmetry.space_group_name_H-M   'P 1'
#
loop_
_entity.id
_entity.type
_entity.pdbx_description
1 polymer ?
#
loop_
_entity_poly.entity_id
_entity_poly.type
_entity_poly.pdbx_seq_one_letter_code
_entity_poly.pdbx_strand_id
1 'polypeptide(L)'
;MIKGVLTAMFIGIQFVASAYSLRVTGVVTDLMTGASLENVLVSVFRDGAIVNAEETGLLGRYAMKLENDADYVIRFSGPALVTKYFTIDTHGLVWEGADKVKVLEVEMTMFERTTSLDLSFFDMPMGRAFFEPATGLVRWDTDYDRKVRPQVENLMVQYQRMMTAQASTGRMNATTPADRR
;
A
#
# COMPACT_ATOMS: atom_id res chain seq x y z
N MET A 1 40.94 -39.18 46.84
CA MET A 1 40.13 -38.00 46.78
C MET A 1 39.84 -37.72 45.31
N ILE A 2 38.66 -38.13 44.81
CA ILE A 2 38.23 -37.96 43.41
C ILE A 2 37.24 -36.79 43.41
N LYS A 3 37.60 -35.70 42.79
CA LYS A 3 36.71 -34.54 42.58
C LYS A 3 35.87 -34.77 41.33
N GLY A 4 34.60 -35.12 41.51
CA GLY A 4 33.65 -35.20 40.41
C GLY A 4 33.28 -33.80 39.93
N VAL A 5 33.49 -33.54 38.63
CA VAL A 5 33.03 -32.34 37.93
C VAL A 5 31.63 -32.61 37.43
N LEU A 6 30.65 -31.93 38.01
CA LEU A 6 29.24 -31.98 37.56
C LEU A 6 29.08 -31.00 36.40
N THR A 7 29.05 -31.51 35.17
CA THR A 7 28.77 -30.71 33.98
C THR A 7 27.24 -30.58 33.84
N ALA A 8 26.70 -29.40 34.16
CA ALA A 8 25.30 -29.07 33.93
C ALA A 8 25.09 -28.80 32.42
N MET A 9 24.38 -29.70 31.75
CA MET A 9 23.97 -29.55 30.34
C MET A 9 22.74 -28.69 30.30
N PHE A 10 22.88 -27.42 29.89
CA PHE A 10 21.77 -26.51 29.60
C PHE A 10 21.15 -26.89 28.29
N ILE A 11 20.02 -27.59 28.31
CA ILE A 11 19.18 -27.81 27.13
C ILE A 11 18.39 -26.52 26.91
N GLY A 12 18.86 -25.69 25.99
CA GLY A 12 18.12 -24.53 25.52
C GLY A 12 16.88 -24.98 24.68
N ILE A 13 15.69 -24.84 25.26
CA ILE A 13 14.45 -25.03 24.53
C ILE A 13 14.34 -23.85 23.57
N GLN A 14 14.64 -24.08 22.30
CA GLN A 14 14.37 -23.10 21.25
C GLN A 14 12.88 -23.12 20.96
N PHE A 15 12.15 -22.10 21.41
CA PHE A 15 10.80 -21.85 20.92
C PHE A 15 10.90 -21.43 19.47
N VAL A 16 10.55 -22.35 18.56
CA VAL A 16 10.30 -21.98 17.15
C VAL A 16 8.99 -21.22 17.15
N ALA A 17 9.08 -19.89 17.22
CA ALA A 17 7.93 -19.04 16.99
C ALA A 17 7.43 -19.33 15.55
N SER A 18 6.24 -19.90 15.42
CA SER A 18 5.58 -20.07 14.14
C SER A 18 5.31 -18.68 13.57
N ALA A 19 6.15 -18.22 12.67
CA ALA A 19 5.97 -16.93 12.02
C ALA A 19 4.75 -17.01 11.10
N TYR A 20 3.67 -16.34 11.48
CA TYR A 20 2.56 -16.05 10.60
C TYR A 20 3.01 -14.99 9.58
N SER A 21 2.48 -15.07 8.36
CA SER A 21 2.72 -14.03 7.36
C SER A 21 1.43 -13.61 6.68
N LEU A 22 1.23 -12.30 6.59
CA LEU A 22 0.21 -11.69 5.77
C LEU A 22 0.83 -11.36 4.40
N ARG A 23 0.23 -11.83 3.32
CA ARG A 23 0.61 -11.46 1.97
C ARG A 23 -0.33 -10.37 1.47
N VAL A 24 0.21 -9.20 1.18
CA VAL A 24 -0.54 -8.10 0.56
C VAL A 24 -0.22 -8.11 -0.92
N THR A 25 -1.26 -8.22 -1.75
CA THR A 25 -1.13 -8.27 -3.21
C THR A 25 -2.09 -7.30 -3.86
N GLY A 26 -1.85 -6.95 -5.11
CA GLY A 26 -2.81 -6.13 -5.86
C GLY A 26 -2.25 -5.61 -7.17
N VAL A 27 -2.98 -4.67 -7.72
CA VAL A 27 -2.64 -4.00 -8.98
C VAL A 27 -2.63 -2.49 -8.76
N VAL A 28 -1.66 -1.82 -9.38
CA VAL A 28 -1.60 -0.36 -9.44
C VAL A 28 -2.07 0.08 -10.82
N THR A 29 -3.02 1.01 -10.86
CA THR A 29 -3.63 1.52 -12.10
C THR A 29 -3.55 3.04 -12.18
N ASP A 30 -3.63 3.56 -13.40
CA ASP A 30 -3.75 5.00 -13.66
C ASP A 30 -5.21 5.45 -13.58
N LEU A 31 -5.46 6.57 -12.91
CA LEU A 31 -6.80 7.11 -12.69
C LEU A 31 -7.52 7.52 -13.98
N MET A 32 -6.78 8.05 -14.96
CA MET A 32 -7.36 8.63 -16.17
C MET A 32 -7.65 7.57 -17.22
N THR A 33 -6.79 6.56 -17.32
CA THR A 33 -6.83 5.56 -18.38
C THR A 33 -7.33 4.20 -17.90
N GLY A 34 -7.25 3.93 -16.60
CA GLY A 34 -7.46 2.61 -16.01
C GLY A 34 -6.38 1.59 -16.35
N ALA A 35 -5.33 2.01 -17.08
CA ALA A 35 -4.24 1.14 -17.46
C ALA A 35 -3.39 0.75 -16.25
N SER A 36 -2.84 -0.46 -16.28
CA SER A 36 -1.85 -0.89 -15.28
C SER A 36 -0.60 -0.04 -15.34
N LEU A 37 -0.08 0.35 -14.18
CA LEU A 37 1.14 1.16 -14.05
C LEU A 37 2.34 0.28 -13.71
N GLU A 38 3.32 0.29 -14.58
CA GLU A 38 4.65 -0.28 -14.39
C GLU A 38 5.57 0.71 -13.66
N ASN A 39 6.60 0.19 -12.98
CA ASN A 39 7.66 0.97 -12.31
C ASN A 39 7.12 1.92 -11.21
N VAL A 40 6.02 1.57 -10.59
CA VAL A 40 5.59 2.21 -9.35
C VAL A 40 6.33 1.56 -8.19
N LEU A 41 7.09 2.36 -7.43
CA LEU A 41 7.79 1.88 -6.26
C LEU A 41 6.80 1.63 -5.12
N VAL A 42 6.70 0.39 -4.69
CA VAL A 42 5.92 -0.04 -3.51
C VAL A 42 6.89 -0.31 -2.37
N SER A 43 6.86 0.53 -1.35
CA SER A 43 7.76 0.45 -0.19
C SER A 43 6.99 0.04 1.05
N VAL A 44 7.52 -0.92 1.80
CA VAL A 44 6.98 -1.38 3.08
C VAL A 44 7.83 -0.83 4.20
N PHE A 45 7.20 -0.10 5.10
CA PHE A 45 7.79 0.35 6.34
C PHE A 45 7.22 -0.47 7.49
N ARG A 46 8.07 -0.88 8.40
CA ARG A 46 7.74 -1.48 9.69
C ARG A 46 8.30 -0.58 10.78
N ASP A 47 7.45 -0.13 11.69
CA ASP A 47 7.84 0.74 12.80
C ASP A 47 8.70 1.95 12.36
N GLY A 48 8.34 2.53 11.19
CA GLY A 48 9.02 3.68 10.59
C GLY A 48 10.28 3.38 9.75
N ALA A 49 10.79 2.14 9.74
CA ALA A 49 11.94 1.72 8.93
C ALA A 49 11.50 0.97 7.66
N ILE A 50 12.17 1.21 6.54
CA ILE A 50 11.94 0.44 5.28
C ILE A 50 12.45 -0.99 5.49
N VAL A 51 11.56 -1.97 5.31
CA VAL A 51 11.89 -3.40 5.42
C VAL A 51 11.80 -4.12 4.08
N ASN A 52 11.07 -3.57 3.12
CA ASN A 52 10.99 -4.10 1.76
C ASN A 52 10.64 -2.99 0.77
N ALA A 53 11.07 -3.13 -0.48
CA ALA A 53 10.66 -2.28 -1.59
C ALA A 53 10.76 -3.07 -2.91
N GLU A 54 9.75 -2.93 -3.76
CA GLU A 54 9.74 -3.49 -5.12
C GLU A 54 9.05 -2.53 -6.09
N GLU A 55 9.33 -2.67 -7.36
CA GLU A 55 8.62 -1.93 -8.42
C GLU A 55 7.55 -2.82 -9.04
N THR A 56 6.41 -2.22 -9.41
CA THR A 56 5.37 -2.94 -10.14
C THR A 56 5.86 -3.33 -11.54
N GLY A 57 5.52 -4.56 -11.97
CA GLY A 57 5.83 -5.04 -13.32
C GLY A 57 4.83 -4.55 -14.38
N LEU A 58 4.95 -5.06 -15.61
CA LEU A 58 4.14 -4.72 -16.80
C LEU A 58 2.63 -4.73 -16.58
N LEU A 59 2.12 -5.59 -15.67
CA LEU A 59 0.70 -5.69 -15.34
C LEU A 59 0.33 -4.88 -14.08
N GLY A 60 1.21 -3.98 -13.62
CA GLY A 60 0.99 -3.18 -12.41
C GLY A 60 0.94 -3.99 -11.12
N ARG A 61 1.32 -5.28 -11.14
CA ARG A 61 1.19 -6.18 -9.99
C ARG A 61 2.29 -5.97 -8.98
N TYR A 62 1.93 -6.11 -7.71
CA TYR A 62 2.86 -6.16 -6.57
C TYR A 62 2.47 -7.25 -5.59
N ALA A 63 3.44 -7.73 -4.77
CA ALA A 63 3.19 -8.73 -3.74
C ALA A 63 4.17 -8.57 -2.58
N MET A 64 3.69 -8.09 -1.45
CA MET A 64 4.48 -7.86 -0.24
C MET A 64 4.15 -8.89 0.82
N LYS A 65 5.17 -9.37 1.54
CA LYS A 65 5.01 -10.23 2.70
C LYS A 65 5.22 -9.43 3.96
N LEU A 66 4.26 -9.48 4.87
CA LEU A 66 4.32 -8.86 6.19
C LEU A 66 4.37 -9.94 7.26
N GLU A 67 5.07 -9.66 8.34
CA GLU A 67 5.11 -10.50 9.53
C GLU A 67 4.02 -10.04 10.51
N ASN A 68 3.76 -10.85 11.52
CA ASN A 68 2.86 -10.46 12.61
C ASN A 68 3.54 -9.51 13.61
N ASP A 69 2.71 -8.95 14.48
CA ASP A 69 3.10 -8.16 15.66
C ASP A 69 3.90 -6.90 15.32
N ALA A 70 3.38 -6.11 14.36
CA ALA A 70 3.98 -4.84 13.96
C ALA A 70 2.99 -3.91 13.26
N ASP A 71 3.33 -2.63 13.22
CA ASP A 71 2.68 -1.60 12.40
C ASP A 71 3.39 -1.45 11.06
N TYR A 72 2.60 -1.54 9.98
CA TYR A 72 3.08 -1.39 8.62
C TYR A 72 2.49 -0.18 7.91
N VAL A 73 3.33 0.49 7.13
CA VAL A 73 2.92 1.48 6.12
C VAL A 73 3.32 0.94 4.76
N ILE A 74 2.35 0.80 3.84
CA ILE A 74 2.60 0.40 2.46
C ILE A 74 2.40 1.62 1.58
N ARG A 75 3.51 2.13 1.02
CA ARG A 75 3.58 3.38 0.27
C ARG A 75 3.80 3.11 -1.22
N PHE A 76 3.01 3.78 -2.04
CA PHE A 76 3.12 3.78 -3.49
C PHE A 76 3.63 5.13 -3.96
N SER A 77 4.70 5.13 -4.74
CA SER A 77 5.33 6.34 -5.26
C SER A 77 5.92 6.11 -6.64
N GLY A 78 6.05 7.17 -7.41
CA GLY A 78 6.68 7.13 -8.72
C GLY A 78 7.03 8.54 -9.20
N PRO A 79 7.86 8.68 -10.25
CA PRO A 79 8.16 9.96 -10.86
C PRO A 79 6.85 10.68 -11.25
N ALA A 80 6.71 11.93 -10.84
CA ALA A 80 5.53 12.78 -11.08
C ALA A 80 4.20 12.28 -10.49
N LEU A 81 4.13 11.11 -9.88
CA LEU A 81 2.88 10.59 -9.29
C LEU A 81 2.63 11.18 -7.90
N VAL A 82 1.36 11.28 -7.53
CA VAL A 82 0.94 11.57 -6.15
C VAL A 82 1.25 10.34 -5.30
N THR A 83 2.07 10.53 -4.26
CA THR A 83 2.36 9.46 -3.30
C THR A 83 1.11 9.12 -2.50
N LYS A 84 0.79 7.84 -2.39
CA LYS A 84 -0.32 7.33 -1.60
C LYS A 84 0.14 6.20 -0.70
N TYR A 85 -0.57 5.95 0.38
CA TYR A 85 -0.25 4.85 1.27
C TYR A 85 -1.47 4.40 2.08
N PHE A 86 -1.38 3.21 2.62
CA PHE A 86 -2.30 2.70 3.64
C PHE A 86 -1.52 2.03 4.77
N THR A 87 -2.16 1.82 5.89
CA THR A 87 -1.55 1.21 7.06
C THR A 87 -2.19 -0.13 7.40
N ILE A 88 -1.40 -1.03 7.95
CA ILE A 88 -1.87 -2.32 8.46
C ILE A 88 -1.27 -2.55 9.84
N ASP A 89 -2.12 -2.71 10.83
CA ASP A 89 -1.76 -3.17 12.17
C ASP A 89 -1.91 -4.69 12.23
N THR A 90 -0.82 -5.39 12.49
CA THR A 90 -0.78 -6.86 12.59
C THR A 90 -0.63 -7.35 14.03
N HIS A 91 -0.75 -6.47 15.03
CA HIS A 91 -0.68 -6.85 16.42
C HIS A 91 -1.82 -7.78 16.85
N GLY A 92 -1.53 -8.68 17.77
CA GLY A 92 -2.51 -9.63 18.27
C GLY A 92 -2.88 -10.76 17.32
N LEU A 93 -2.17 -10.89 16.21
CA LEU A 93 -2.37 -11.91 15.19
C LEU A 93 -1.89 -13.26 15.73
N VAL A 94 -2.80 -14.01 16.33
CA VAL A 94 -2.59 -15.39 16.77
C VAL A 94 -3.26 -16.31 15.76
N TRP A 95 -2.49 -17.14 15.08
CA TRP A 95 -3.03 -18.08 14.08
C TRP A 95 -2.95 -19.52 14.59
N GLU A 96 -4.12 -20.12 14.76
CA GLU A 96 -4.29 -21.54 15.12
C GLU A 96 -4.82 -22.33 13.89
N GLY A 97 -4.03 -22.48 12.85
CA GLY A 97 -4.47 -23.18 11.66
C GLY A 97 -3.35 -23.76 10.79
N ALA A 98 -3.71 -24.63 9.87
CA ALA A 98 -2.78 -25.25 8.92
C ALA A 98 -2.23 -24.24 7.89
N ASP A 99 -3.01 -23.21 7.54
CA ASP A 99 -2.63 -22.20 6.57
C ASP A 99 -1.93 -21.03 7.24
N LYS A 100 -0.62 -20.96 7.06
CA LYS A 100 0.26 -19.93 7.68
C LYS A 100 0.30 -18.60 6.91
N VAL A 101 -0.42 -18.48 5.81
CA VAL A 101 -0.41 -17.28 4.95
C VAL A 101 -1.84 -16.81 4.72
N LYS A 102 -2.12 -15.58 5.13
CA LYS A 102 -3.34 -14.86 4.73
C LYS A 102 -3.02 -13.94 3.57
N VAL A 103 -4.02 -13.69 2.72
CA VAL A 103 -3.89 -12.78 1.59
C VAL A 103 -4.86 -11.61 1.79
N LEU A 104 -4.33 -10.40 1.67
CA LEU A 104 -5.09 -9.16 1.58
C LEU A 104 -4.87 -8.59 0.18
N GLU A 105 -5.93 -8.45 -0.59
CA GLU A 105 -5.87 -7.84 -1.91
C GLU A 105 -6.22 -6.36 -1.84
N VAL A 106 -5.36 -5.51 -2.39
CA VAL A 106 -5.52 -4.05 -2.37
C VAL A 106 -5.17 -3.48 -3.74
N GLU A 107 -6.14 -2.87 -4.39
CA GLU A 107 -5.90 -2.11 -5.61
C GLU A 107 -5.55 -0.66 -5.28
N MET A 108 -4.58 -0.10 -6.00
CA MET A 108 -4.15 1.29 -5.81
C MET A 108 -4.24 2.05 -7.13
N THR A 109 -5.10 3.06 -7.17
CA THR A 109 -5.19 3.98 -8.31
C THR A 109 -4.30 5.18 -8.08
N MET A 110 -3.36 5.40 -9.01
CA MET A 110 -2.40 6.51 -8.99
C MET A 110 -2.76 7.56 -10.04
N PHE A 111 -2.24 8.76 -9.90
CA PHE A 111 -2.37 9.85 -10.88
C PHE A 111 -1.23 10.85 -10.75
N GLU A 112 -1.01 11.64 -11.77
CA GLU A 112 0.08 12.62 -11.81
C GLU A 112 -0.15 13.78 -10.84
N ARG A 113 0.93 14.27 -10.27
CA ARG A 113 0.93 15.45 -9.41
C ARG A 113 0.66 16.69 -10.24
N THR A 114 -0.16 17.58 -9.72
CA THR A 114 -0.44 18.89 -10.31
C THR A 114 -0.33 19.99 -9.27
N THR A 115 0.05 21.18 -9.69
CA THR A 115 0.06 22.38 -8.85
C THR A 115 -1.29 23.12 -8.87
N SER A 116 -2.20 22.71 -9.74
CA SER A 116 -3.50 23.35 -9.94
C SER A 116 -4.58 22.88 -8.96
N LEU A 117 -4.27 21.87 -8.14
CA LEU A 117 -5.16 21.29 -7.13
C LEU A 117 -4.38 21.02 -5.86
N ASP A 118 -4.98 21.34 -4.71
CA ASP A 118 -4.43 20.96 -3.41
C ASP A 118 -4.61 19.44 -3.20
N LEU A 119 -3.49 18.74 -3.20
CA LEU A 119 -3.42 17.28 -3.06
C LEU A 119 -2.88 16.84 -1.69
N SER A 120 -2.73 17.79 -0.74
CA SER A 120 -2.20 17.52 0.61
C SER A 120 -3.03 16.52 1.40
N PHE A 121 -4.31 16.32 1.02
CA PHE A 121 -5.15 15.30 1.61
C PHE A 121 -4.58 13.87 1.43
N PHE A 122 -3.80 13.62 0.37
CA PHE A 122 -3.14 12.33 0.13
C PHE A 122 -1.90 12.11 1.01
N ASP A 123 -1.53 13.09 1.84
CA ASP A 123 -0.56 12.90 2.92
C ASP A 123 -1.14 12.13 4.12
N MET A 124 -2.45 11.80 4.07
CA MET A 124 -3.12 10.88 5.00
C MET A 124 -3.22 9.47 4.41
N PRO A 125 -3.31 8.42 5.24
CA PRO A 125 -3.53 7.07 4.75
C PRO A 125 -4.82 6.96 3.92
N MET A 126 -4.78 6.27 2.78
CA MET A 126 -5.99 6.00 1.98
C MET A 126 -6.91 4.95 2.62
N GLY A 127 -6.40 4.19 3.57
CA GLY A 127 -7.13 3.21 4.36
C GLY A 127 -6.29 2.76 5.54
N ARG A 128 -6.97 2.19 6.53
CA ARG A 128 -6.35 1.54 7.69
C ARG A 128 -6.92 0.14 7.81
N ALA A 129 -6.06 -0.84 7.91
CA ALA A 129 -6.44 -2.22 8.17
C ALA A 129 -5.87 -2.66 9.52
N PHE A 130 -6.56 -3.56 10.18
CA PHE A 130 -6.12 -4.14 11.43
C PHE A 130 -6.55 -5.59 11.53
N PHE A 131 -5.87 -6.35 12.37
CA PHE A 131 -6.25 -7.70 12.70
C PHE A 131 -7.38 -7.70 13.74
N GLU A 132 -8.44 -8.45 13.48
CA GLU A 132 -9.55 -8.65 14.41
C GLU A 132 -9.43 -10.02 15.07
N PRO A 133 -9.05 -10.11 16.35
CA PRO A 133 -8.81 -11.38 17.03
C PRO A 133 -10.05 -12.29 17.07
N ALA A 134 -11.24 -11.69 17.13
CA ALA A 134 -12.51 -12.44 17.22
C ALA A 134 -12.81 -13.27 15.97
N THR A 135 -12.36 -12.82 14.80
CA THR A 135 -12.61 -13.48 13.51
C THR A 135 -11.35 -14.12 12.90
N GLY A 136 -10.17 -13.77 13.40
CA GLY A 136 -8.90 -14.17 12.80
C GLY A 136 -8.64 -13.56 11.41
N LEU A 137 -9.30 -12.47 11.07
CA LEU A 137 -9.22 -11.82 9.76
C LEU A 137 -8.61 -10.42 9.88
N VAL A 138 -7.95 -9.99 8.80
CA VAL A 138 -7.59 -8.59 8.60
C VAL A 138 -8.80 -7.86 8.03
N ARG A 139 -9.17 -6.73 8.65
CA ARG A 139 -10.32 -5.91 8.26
C ARG A 139 -9.92 -4.46 8.08
N TRP A 140 -10.61 -3.79 7.17
CA TRP A 140 -10.51 -2.34 7.02
C TRP A 140 -11.26 -1.61 8.13
N ASP A 141 -10.69 -0.53 8.63
CA ASP A 141 -11.34 0.42 9.54
C ASP A 141 -12.45 1.18 8.79
N THR A 142 -13.68 0.67 8.93
CA THR A 142 -14.85 1.23 8.25
C THR A 142 -15.19 2.64 8.74
N ASP A 143 -14.87 2.98 9.98
CA ASP A 143 -15.12 4.32 10.53
C ASP A 143 -14.12 5.34 9.99
N TYR A 144 -12.87 4.92 9.81
CA TYR A 144 -11.87 5.70 9.10
C TYR A 144 -12.25 5.89 7.63
N ASP A 145 -12.57 4.81 6.94
CA ASP A 145 -12.96 4.82 5.52
C ASP A 145 -14.15 5.75 5.27
N ARG A 146 -15.18 5.70 6.11
CA ARG A 146 -16.37 6.56 6.00
C ARG A 146 -16.03 8.05 6.09
N LYS A 147 -14.98 8.43 6.82
CA LYS A 147 -14.51 9.82 6.93
C LYS A 147 -13.65 10.26 5.76
N VAL A 148 -12.80 9.36 5.24
CA VAL A 148 -11.78 9.67 4.24
C VAL A 148 -12.31 9.54 2.81
N ARG A 149 -13.08 8.50 2.54
CA ARG A 149 -13.59 8.17 1.19
C ARG A 149 -14.29 9.32 0.47
N PRO A 150 -15.26 10.07 1.07
CA PRO A 150 -15.94 11.13 0.36
C PRO A 150 -15.00 12.25 -0.09
N GLN A 151 -13.95 12.53 0.67
CA GLN A 151 -12.97 13.57 0.34
C GLN A 151 -12.04 13.09 -0.78
N VAL A 152 -11.58 11.85 -0.72
CA VAL A 152 -10.80 11.22 -1.81
C VAL A 152 -11.59 11.23 -3.11
N GLU A 153 -12.83 10.75 -3.10
CA GLU A 153 -13.70 10.72 -4.27
C GLU A 153 -13.92 12.12 -4.86
N ASN A 154 -14.19 13.11 -4.02
CA ASN A 154 -14.34 14.49 -4.47
C ASN A 154 -13.07 15.03 -5.14
N LEU A 155 -11.91 14.84 -4.54
CA LEU A 155 -10.63 15.25 -5.13
C LEU A 155 -10.33 14.53 -6.44
N MET A 156 -10.62 13.23 -6.53
CA MET A 156 -10.43 12.47 -7.75
C MET A 156 -11.35 12.96 -8.88
N VAL A 157 -12.61 13.28 -8.58
CA VAL A 157 -13.55 13.88 -9.55
C VAL A 157 -13.07 15.27 -9.99
N GLN A 158 -12.60 16.12 -9.07
CA GLN A 158 -12.05 17.43 -9.43
C GLN A 158 -10.82 17.30 -10.34
N TYR A 159 -9.92 16.37 -10.01
CA TYR A 159 -8.74 16.09 -10.83
C TYR A 159 -9.13 15.64 -12.25
N GLN A 160 -10.04 14.68 -12.40
CA GLN A 160 -10.51 14.21 -13.70
C GLN A 160 -11.14 15.31 -14.54
N ARG A 161 -11.97 16.16 -13.94
CA ARG A 161 -12.59 17.32 -14.64
C ARG A 161 -11.53 18.30 -15.12
N MET A 162 -10.56 18.62 -14.29
CA MET A 162 -9.45 19.52 -14.65
C MET A 162 -8.63 18.96 -15.81
N MET A 163 -8.24 17.69 -15.77
CA MET A 163 -7.45 17.05 -16.82
C MET A 163 -8.22 16.97 -18.14
N THR A 164 -9.51 16.67 -18.09
CA THR A 164 -10.37 16.66 -19.29
C THR A 164 -10.51 18.04 -19.90
N ALA A 165 -10.66 19.10 -19.10
CA ALA A 165 -10.72 20.48 -19.59
C ALA A 165 -9.40 20.92 -20.24
N GLN A 166 -8.26 20.57 -19.67
CA GLN A 166 -6.94 20.87 -20.25
C GLN A 166 -6.75 20.16 -21.61
N ALA A 167 -7.14 18.89 -21.72
CA ALA A 167 -7.07 18.12 -22.96
C ALA A 167 -7.94 18.72 -24.07
N SER A 168 -9.12 19.24 -23.75
CA SER A 168 -10.01 19.88 -24.74
C SER A 168 -9.46 21.22 -25.23
N THR A 169 -8.89 22.03 -24.32
CA THR A 169 -8.27 23.32 -24.68
C THR A 169 -7.01 23.12 -25.56
N GLY A 170 -6.21 22.12 -25.27
CA GLY A 170 -5.04 21.78 -26.08
C GLY A 170 -5.40 21.38 -27.52
N ARG A 171 -6.51 20.66 -27.71
CA ARG A 171 -7.01 20.28 -29.04
C ARG A 171 -7.51 21.50 -29.86
N MET A 172 -8.19 22.44 -29.23
CA MET A 172 -8.68 23.64 -29.93
C MET A 172 -7.52 24.51 -30.45
N ASN A 173 -6.47 24.66 -29.66
CA ASN A 173 -5.28 25.46 -30.05
C ASN A 173 -4.46 24.80 -31.16
N ALA A 174 -4.47 23.47 -31.26
CA ALA A 174 -3.76 22.72 -32.31
C ALA A 174 -4.48 22.73 -33.67
N THR A 175 -5.75 23.12 -33.71
CA THR A 175 -6.58 23.07 -34.94
C THR A 175 -6.68 24.44 -35.64
N THR A 176 -6.02 25.48 -35.14
CA THR A 176 -5.98 26.78 -35.85
C THR A 176 -4.98 26.67 -37.00
N PRO A 177 -5.42 26.65 -38.29
CA PRO A 177 -4.50 26.62 -39.43
C PRO A 177 -3.73 27.93 -39.47
N ALA A 178 -2.39 27.83 -39.57
CA ALA A 178 -1.57 28.98 -39.91
C ALA A 178 -2.09 29.54 -41.25
N ASP A 179 -2.66 30.73 -41.21
CA ASP A 179 -3.10 31.46 -42.36
C ASP A 179 -1.92 31.63 -43.32
N ARG A 180 -1.98 30.93 -44.47
CA ARG A 180 -1.00 31.07 -45.51
C ARG A 180 -1.28 32.37 -46.25
N ARG A 181 -0.43 33.33 -46.02
CA ARG A 181 -0.21 34.42 -46.99
C ARG A 181 1.03 34.15 -47.79
#